data_24760d3d92f6809b4982aa58f972e695
#
_entry.id   24760d3d92f6809b4982aa58f972e695
#
_cell.length_a   1.000
_cell.length_b   1.000
_cell.length_c   1.000
_cell.angle_alpha   90.00
_cell.angle_beta   90.00
_cell.angle_gamma   90.00
#
_symmetry.space_group_name_H-M   'P 1'
#
loop_
_entity.id
_entity.type
_entity.pdbx_description
1 polymer ?
#
loop_
_entity_poly.entity_id
_entity_poly.type
_entity_poly.pdbx_seq_one_letter_code
_entity_poly.pdbx_strand_id
1 'polypeptide(L)'
;LYKKIMIPLDGSNLAECVLAHVETIARAKGVETVVFVSVFEPLEATSLKGHAEYSLGEDKIKQVDARGKKFIESYLDNLVSELDYGNVKIQKEVLVGNAAEQLVEYARKNNIDLIIMATHGRSGVSRWVMGSVADRLLRSLSVPVLMVRPPGCEPVA
;
A
#
# COMPACT_ATOMS: atom_id res chain seq x y z
N LEU A 1 -0.38 -14.75 17.57
CA LEU A 1 -1.61 -14.74 16.80
C LEU A 1 -1.31 -14.33 15.34
N TYR A 2 -0.68 -13.16 15.12
CA TYR A 2 -0.22 -12.70 13.83
C TYR A 2 1.30 -12.75 13.78
N LYS A 3 1.87 -13.40 12.74
CA LYS A 3 3.32 -13.52 12.57
C LYS A 3 3.85 -12.59 11.49
N LYS A 4 3.11 -12.46 10.38
CA LYS A 4 3.51 -11.65 9.25
C LYS A 4 2.42 -10.67 8.85
N ILE A 5 2.70 -9.38 9.02
CA ILE A 5 1.74 -8.29 8.81
C ILE A 5 2.12 -7.52 7.54
N MET A 6 1.14 -7.27 6.67
CA MET A 6 1.32 -6.46 5.46
C MET A 6 0.70 -5.07 5.65
N ILE A 7 1.45 -4.04 5.29
CA ILE A 7 1.02 -2.65 5.35
C ILE A 7 1.11 -2.04 3.94
N PRO A 8 0.00 -2.00 3.20
CA PRO A 8 -0.08 -1.30 1.93
C PRO A 8 0.01 0.23 2.13
N LEU A 9 0.95 0.87 1.41
CA LEU A 9 1.13 2.32 1.43
C LEU A 9 1.17 2.86 0.00
N ASP A 10 0.54 4.01 -0.24
CA ASP A 10 0.51 4.68 -1.54
C ASP A 10 1.37 5.95 -1.60
N GLY A 11 2.13 6.24 -0.54
CA GLY A 11 2.97 7.42 -0.39
C GLY A 11 2.22 8.68 0.01
N SER A 12 0.96 8.56 0.44
CA SER A 12 0.21 9.68 0.99
C SER A 12 0.28 9.72 2.52
N ASN A 13 0.27 10.91 3.11
CA ASN A 13 0.18 11.07 4.56
C ASN A 13 -1.08 10.41 5.15
N LEU A 14 -2.14 10.30 4.36
CA LEU A 14 -3.37 9.61 4.76
C LEU A 14 -3.13 8.11 4.97
N ALA A 15 -2.32 7.48 4.12
CA ALA A 15 -1.97 6.07 4.28
C ALA A 15 -1.07 5.85 5.51
N GLU A 16 -0.23 6.81 5.85
CA GLU A 16 0.70 6.72 6.99
C GLU A 16 0.03 6.83 8.37
N CYS A 17 -1.25 7.23 8.43
CA CYS A 17 -1.99 7.24 9.70
C CYS A 17 -2.03 5.86 10.40
N VAL A 18 -1.72 4.79 9.69
CA VAL A 18 -1.68 3.43 10.23
C VAL A 18 -0.44 3.16 11.09
N LEU A 19 0.64 3.94 10.96
CA LEU A 19 1.95 3.63 11.54
C LEU A 19 1.92 3.45 13.07
N ALA A 20 1.16 4.30 13.78
CA ALA A 20 1.00 4.19 15.23
C ALA A 20 0.30 2.87 15.64
N HIS A 21 -0.68 2.43 14.84
CA HIS A 21 -1.36 1.15 15.05
C HIS A 21 -0.44 -0.02 14.72
N VAL A 22 0.34 0.10 13.65
CA VAL A 22 1.34 -0.91 13.26
C VAL A 22 2.37 -1.11 14.36
N GLU A 23 2.92 -0.03 14.93
CA GLU A 23 3.87 -0.12 16.04
C GLU A 23 3.28 -0.85 17.25
N THR A 24 2.07 -0.47 17.65
CA THR A 24 1.38 -1.11 18.78
C THR A 24 1.20 -2.60 18.57
N ILE A 25 0.80 -3.03 17.38
CA ILE A 25 0.56 -4.43 17.06
C ILE A 25 1.88 -5.17 16.84
N ALA A 26 2.86 -4.56 16.19
CA ALA A 26 4.16 -5.16 15.94
C ALA A 26 4.90 -5.50 17.24
N ARG A 27 4.76 -4.66 18.28
CA ARG A 27 5.35 -4.93 19.61
C ARG A 27 4.61 -6.01 20.39
N ALA A 28 3.48 -6.51 19.91
CA ALA A 28 2.77 -7.61 20.56
C ALA A 28 3.54 -8.93 20.41
N LYS A 29 3.41 -9.80 21.43
CA LYS A 29 4.10 -11.10 21.42
C LYS A 29 3.62 -11.97 20.25
N GLY A 30 4.59 -12.45 19.47
CA GLY A 30 4.35 -13.41 18.38
C GLY A 30 4.47 -12.80 16.98
N VAL A 31 4.54 -11.48 16.83
CA VAL A 31 4.83 -10.86 15.52
C VAL A 31 6.30 -11.06 15.18
N GLU A 32 6.56 -11.57 13.99
CA GLU A 32 7.91 -11.88 13.50
C GLU A 32 8.35 -10.90 12.40
N THR A 33 7.40 -10.49 11.54
CA THR A 33 7.70 -9.66 10.37
C THR A 33 6.59 -8.66 10.10
N VAL A 34 6.97 -7.43 9.82
CA VAL A 34 6.12 -6.38 9.24
C VAL A 34 6.68 -6.03 7.87
N VAL A 35 5.84 -6.07 6.83
CA VAL A 35 6.23 -5.71 5.47
C VAL A 35 5.42 -4.52 4.96
N PHE A 36 6.11 -3.45 4.62
CA PHE A 36 5.55 -2.28 3.96
C PHE A 36 5.56 -2.49 2.45
N VAL A 37 4.40 -2.39 1.82
CA VAL A 37 4.23 -2.70 0.40
C VAL A 37 3.67 -1.50 -0.33
N SER A 38 4.35 -1.04 -1.36
CA SER A 38 3.83 -0.06 -2.31
C SER A 38 3.73 -0.68 -3.70
N VAL A 39 2.80 -0.17 -4.50
CA VAL A 39 2.63 -0.66 -5.88
C VAL A 39 2.88 0.50 -6.83
N PHE A 40 3.76 0.28 -7.79
CA PHE A 40 3.98 1.16 -8.93
C PHE A 40 3.10 0.72 -10.10
N GLU A 41 2.22 1.60 -10.55
CA GLU A 41 1.39 1.38 -11.73
C GLU A 41 2.03 2.07 -12.94
N PRO A 42 2.61 1.33 -13.92
CA PRO A 42 3.24 1.92 -15.09
C PRO A 42 2.23 2.65 -15.99
N LEU A 43 2.67 3.75 -16.61
CA LEU A 43 1.84 4.51 -17.57
C LEU A 43 1.45 3.67 -18.78
N GLU A 44 2.32 2.78 -19.26
CA GLU A 44 2.00 1.85 -20.35
C GLU A 44 0.78 0.98 -20.05
N ALA A 45 0.61 0.56 -18.81
CA ALA A 45 -0.56 -0.24 -18.39
C ALA A 45 -1.85 0.56 -18.36
N THR A 46 -1.77 1.88 -18.14
CA THR A 46 -2.92 2.79 -18.07
C THR A 46 -3.29 3.40 -19.42
N SER A 47 -2.33 3.61 -20.31
CA SER A 47 -2.52 4.28 -21.61
C SER A 47 -3.28 3.43 -22.64
N LEU A 48 -3.33 2.10 -22.48
CA LEU A 48 -4.07 1.21 -23.36
C LEU A 48 -5.61 1.28 -23.24
N LYS A 49 -6.13 2.11 -22.31
CA LYS A 49 -7.58 2.17 -22.03
C LYS A 49 -8.32 3.39 -22.56
N GLY A 50 -7.72 4.27 -23.35
CA GLY A 50 -8.51 5.33 -24.00
C GLY A 50 -7.73 6.59 -24.37
N HIS A 51 -7.83 6.94 -25.63
CA HIS A 51 -7.43 8.15 -26.34
C HIS A 51 -6.00 8.27 -26.85
N ALA A 52 -5.87 7.87 -28.12
CA ALA A 52 -4.68 7.88 -28.97
C ALA A 52 -4.24 9.27 -29.48
N GLU A 53 -4.33 10.33 -28.68
CA GLU A 53 -3.98 11.68 -29.20
C GLU A 53 -2.81 12.41 -28.52
N TYR A 54 -2.22 11.84 -27.47
CA TYR A 54 -0.95 12.34 -26.93
C TYR A 54 0.02 11.19 -26.68
N SER A 55 0.59 10.63 -27.76
CA SER A 55 1.66 9.65 -27.63
C SER A 55 2.94 10.37 -27.17
N LEU A 56 3.18 10.40 -25.87
CA LEU A 56 4.54 10.52 -25.37
C LEU A 56 5.34 9.40 -26.02
N GLY A 57 6.46 9.73 -26.71
CA GLY A 57 7.29 8.68 -27.31
C GLY A 57 7.69 7.64 -26.26
N GLU A 58 7.83 6.37 -26.66
CA GLU A 58 8.12 5.22 -25.77
C GLU A 58 9.29 5.49 -24.80
N ASP A 59 10.33 6.20 -25.27
CA ASP A 59 11.48 6.53 -24.42
C ASP A 59 11.12 7.47 -23.27
N LYS A 60 10.21 8.43 -23.49
CA LYS A 60 9.75 9.33 -22.43
C LYS A 60 8.88 8.58 -21.40
N ILE A 61 8.04 7.66 -21.85
CA ILE A 61 7.22 6.81 -20.98
C ILE A 61 8.15 5.99 -20.09
N LYS A 62 9.13 5.31 -20.66
CA LYS A 62 10.12 4.52 -19.90
C LYS A 62 10.89 5.35 -18.89
N GLN A 63 11.28 6.60 -19.23
CA GLN A 63 11.96 7.49 -18.30
C GLN A 63 11.06 7.93 -17.14
N VAL A 64 9.80 8.25 -17.42
CA VAL A 64 8.82 8.63 -16.39
C VAL A 64 8.55 7.47 -15.45
N ASP A 65 8.35 6.27 -15.99
CA ASP A 65 8.11 5.07 -15.22
C ASP A 65 9.32 4.70 -14.34
N ALA A 66 10.53 4.79 -14.88
CA ALA A 66 11.74 4.55 -14.10
C ALA A 66 11.89 5.53 -12.93
N ARG A 67 11.59 6.83 -13.15
CA ARG A 67 11.59 7.84 -12.09
C ARG A 67 10.51 7.60 -11.05
N GLY A 68 9.29 7.25 -11.49
CA GLY A 68 8.17 6.95 -10.61
C GLY A 68 8.47 5.77 -9.70
N LYS A 69 8.99 4.68 -10.26
CA LYS A 69 9.40 3.52 -9.47
C LYS A 69 10.48 3.86 -8.45
N LYS A 70 11.53 4.58 -8.88
CA LYS A 70 12.62 5.02 -8.00
C LYS A 70 12.12 5.93 -6.87
N PHE A 71 11.15 6.78 -7.14
CA PHE A 71 10.53 7.64 -6.12
C PHE A 71 9.85 6.80 -5.03
N ILE A 72 9.08 5.77 -5.42
CA ILE A 72 8.41 4.86 -4.48
C ILE A 72 9.44 4.05 -3.67
N GLU A 73 10.50 3.56 -4.31
CA GLU A 73 11.59 2.86 -3.64
C GLU A 73 12.24 3.76 -2.58
N SER A 74 12.59 4.98 -2.93
CA SER A 74 13.19 5.96 -2.01
C SER A 74 12.25 6.34 -0.87
N TYR A 75 10.95 6.47 -1.15
CA TYR A 75 9.94 6.72 -0.14
C TYR A 75 9.92 5.60 0.92
N LEU A 76 9.83 4.34 0.49
CA LEU A 76 9.84 3.21 1.41
C LEU A 76 11.18 3.06 2.16
N ASP A 77 12.31 3.39 1.50
CA ASP A 77 13.63 3.38 2.14
C ASP A 77 13.69 4.37 3.30
N ASN A 78 13.26 5.60 3.07
CA ASN A 78 13.23 6.63 4.09
C ASN A 78 12.29 6.24 5.25
N LEU A 79 11.07 5.80 4.92
CA LEU A 79 10.10 5.39 5.92
C LEU A 79 10.66 4.27 6.83
N VAL A 80 11.16 3.20 6.23
CA VAL A 80 11.64 2.03 6.98
C VAL A 80 12.87 2.36 7.81
N SER A 81 13.73 3.28 7.35
CA SER A 81 14.93 3.70 8.09
C SER A 81 14.64 4.40 9.43
N GLU A 82 13.44 4.97 9.57
CA GLU A 82 12.99 5.67 10.77
C GLU A 82 12.23 4.77 11.77
N LEU A 83 11.92 3.54 11.37
CA LEU A 83 11.09 2.63 12.18
C LEU A 83 11.94 1.65 12.99
N ASP A 84 11.55 1.47 14.25
CA ASP A 84 12.11 0.46 15.14
C ASP A 84 10.99 -0.25 15.92
N TYR A 85 10.80 -1.52 15.63
CA TYR A 85 9.82 -2.37 16.31
C TYR A 85 10.50 -3.45 17.19
N GLY A 86 11.71 -3.19 17.63
CA GLY A 86 12.49 -4.12 18.47
C GLY A 86 12.95 -5.36 17.69
N ASN A 87 12.55 -6.54 18.13
CA ASN A 87 12.97 -7.81 17.51
C ASN A 87 12.17 -8.18 16.25
N VAL A 88 11.23 -7.36 15.82
CA VAL A 88 10.41 -7.61 14.63
C VAL A 88 11.18 -7.22 13.37
N LYS A 89 11.23 -8.13 12.41
CA LYS A 89 11.85 -7.85 11.12
C LYS A 89 11.00 -6.89 10.30
N ILE A 90 11.54 -5.72 9.97
CA ILE A 90 10.90 -4.78 9.05
C ILE A 90 11.39 -5.07 7.63
N GLN A 91 10.46 -5.22 6.70
CA GLN A 91 10.70 -5.44 5.27
C GLN A 91 9.97 -4.38 4.45
N LYS A 92 10.46 -4.13 3.25
CA LYS A 92 9.80 -3.31 2.25
C LYS A 92 9.72 -4.05 0.93
N GLU A 93 8.68 -3.77 0.15
CA GLU A 93 8.47 -4.35 -1.17
C GLU A 93 7.84 -3.33 -2.11
N VAL A 94 8.33 -3.25 -3.34
CA VAL A 94 7.74 -2.46 -4.41
C VAL A 94 7.27 -3.39 -5.50
N LEU A 95 5.96 -3.51 -5.64
CA LEU A 95 5.31 -4.31 -6.67
C LEU A 95 5.05 -3.46 -7.91
N VAL A 96 4.88 -4.10 -9.06
CA VAL A 96 4.61 -3.41 -10.34
C VAL A 96 3.33 -3.96 -10.96
N GLY A 97 2.40 -3.08 -11.30
CA GLY A 97 1.13 -3.44 -11.93
C GLY A 97 -0.07 -2.80 -11.26
N ASN A 98 -1.26 -3.39 -11.41
CA ASN A 98 -2.47 -2.91 -10.76
C ASN A 98 -2.40 -3.11 -9.25
N ALA A 99 -2.59 -2.04 -8.47
CA ALA A 99 -2.39 -2.06 -7.03
C ALA A 99 -3.22 -3.15 -6.32
N ALA A 100 -4.51 -3.24 -6.62
CA ALA A 100 -5.39 -4.19 -5.95
C ALA A 100 -5.02 -5.65 -6.26
N GLU A 101 -4.69 -5.95 -7.51
CA GLU A 101 -4.31 -7.30 -7.96
C GLU A 101 -2.97 -7.72 -7.36
N GLN A 102 -1.98 -6.85 -7.43
CA GLN A 102 -0.64 -7.13 -6.92
C GLN A 102 -0.62 -7.35 -5.41
N LEU A 103 -1.38 -6.57 -4.65
CA LEU A 103 -1.48 -6.75 -3.19
C LEU A 103 -2.19 -8.05 -2.82
N VAL A 104 -3.27 -8.43 -3.53
CA VAL A 104 -3.95 -9.72 -3.32
C VAL A 104 -3.00 -10.89 -3.61
N GLU A 105 -2.29 -10.83 -4.73
CA GLU A 105 -1.34 -11.88 -5.12
C GLU A 105 -0.18 -11.99 -4.12
N TYR A 106 0.38 -10.85 -3.72
CA TYR A 106 1.45 -10.79 -2.73
C TYR A 106 1.02 -11.39 -1.39
N ALA A 107 -0.15 -11.01 -0.89
CA ALA A 107 -0.67 -11.52 0.38
C ALA A 107 -0.82 -13.04 0.37
N ARG A 108 -1.33 -13.61 -0.71
CA ARG A 108 -1.49 -15.07 -0.89
C ARG A 108 -0.15 -15.80 -0.95
N LYS A 109 0.80 -15.28 -1.73
CA LYS A 109 2.11 -15.93 -1.94
C LYS A 109 3.02 -15.87 -0.72
N ASN A 110 2.85 -14.85 0.12
CA ASN A 110 3.79 -14.57 1.21
C ASN A 110 3.25 -14.95 2.60
N ASN A 111 2.14 -15.69 2.68
CA ASN A 111 1.53 -16.11 3.94
C ASN A 111 1.27 -14.93 4.89
N ILE A 112 0.72 -13.85 4.37
CA ILE A 112 0.28 -12.72 5.18
C ILE A 112 -0.90 -13.17 6.03
N ASP A 113 -0.88 -12.87 7.31
CA ASP A 113 -1.91 -13.26 8.27
C ASP A 113 -2.67 -12.08 8.92
N LEU A 114 -2.21 -10.85 8.65
CA LEU A 114 -2.93 -9.60 8.95
C LEU A 114 -2.57 -8.54 7.93
N ILE A 115 -3.55 -7.74 7.52
CA ILE A 115 -3.34 -6.52 6.73
C ILE A 115 -3.76 -5.33 7.57
N ILE A 116 -2.93 -4.27 7.63
CA ILE A 116 -3.28 -3.00 8.27
C ILE A 116 -3.20 -1.92 7.21
N MET A 117 -4.30 -1.22 6.96
CA MET A 117 -4.36 -0.20 5.92
C MET A 117 -5.31 0.94 6.27
N ALA A 118 -5.10 2.09 5.67
CA ALA A 118 -6.04 3.20 5.77
C ALA A 118 -7.30 2.94 4.91
N THR A 119 -8.44 3.49 5.36
CA THR A 119 -9.69 3.40 4.60
C THR A 119 -9.64 4.20 3.30
N HIS A 120 -8.79 5.22 3.22
CA HIS A 120 -8.61 6.12 2.08
C HIS A 120 -7.12 6.32 1.80
N GLY A 121 -6.79 6.45 0.51
CA GLY A 121 -5.46 6.80 0.04
C GLY A 121 -5.47 8.19 -0.63
N ARG A 122 -4.68 8.36 -1.68
CA ARG A 122 -4.49 9.61 -2.44
C ARG A 122 -5.77 10.31 -2.90
N SER A 123 -6.84 9.58 -3.12
CA SER A 123 -8.09 10.13 -3.65
C SER A 123 -8.88 10.97 -2.64
N GLY A 124 -8.57 10.90 -1.35
CA GLY A 124 -9.06 11.79 -0.29
C GLY A 124 -10.58 12.09 -0.28
N VAL A 125 -11.42 11.18 -0.78
CA VAL A 125 -12.84 11.43 -0.94
C VAL A 125 -13.51 11.43 0.43
N SER A 126 -14.02 12.57 0.84
CA SER A 126 -14.67 12.82 2.15
C SER A 126 -16.00 12.08 2.36
N ARG A 127 -16.44 11.25 1.42
CA ARG A 127 -17.67 10.46 1.52
C ARG A 127 -17.37 9.00 1.78
N TRP A 128 -18.24 8.34 2.49
CA TRP A 128 -18.31 6.93 2.92
C TRP A 128 -17.96 5.85 1.86
N VAL A 129 -17.02 6.09 0.98
CA VAL A 129 -16.63 5.15 -0.06
C VAL A 129 -15.33 4.48 0.37
N MET A 130 -15.41 3.19 0.69
CA MET A 130 -14.24 2.36 0.84
C MET A 130 -13.39 2.44 -0.44
N GLY A 131 -12.09 2.68 -0.31
CA GLY A 131 -11.19 2.72 -1.45
C GLY A 131 -11.22 1.42 -2.26
N SER A 132 -11.07 1.50 -3.57
CA SER A 132 -11.14 0.34 -4.47
C SER A 132 -10.15 -0.78 -4.10
N VAL A 133 -8.97 -0.41 -3.63
CA VAL A 133 -7.95 -1.38 -3.16
C VAL A 133 -8.42 -2.09 -1.90
N ALA A 134 -8.95 -1.36 -0.91
CA ALA A 134 -9.46 -1.93 0.33
C ALA A 134 -10.65 -2.88 0.08
N ASP A 135 -11.60 -2.47 -0.73
CA ASP A 135 -12.74 -3.31 -1.14
C ASP A 135 -12.27 -4.60 -1.84
N ARG A 136 -11.31 -4.49 -2.75
CA ARG A 136 -10.78 -5.64 -3.47
C ARG A 136 -10.06 -6.64 -2.54
N LEU A 137 -9.26 -6.14 -1.60
CA LEU A 137 -8.58 -6.98 -0.61
C LEU A 137 -9.58 -7.74 0.26
N LEU A 138 -10.59 -7.04 0.81
CA LEU A 138 -11.62 -7.63 1.64
C LEU A 138 -12.43 -8.72 0.91
N ARG A 139 -12.76 -8.51 -0.36
CA ARG A 139 -13.53 -9.50 -1.14
C ARG A 139 -12.67 -10.68 -1.62
N SER A 140 -11.37 -10.50 -1.75
CA SER A 140 -10.50 -11.50 -2.39
C SER A 140 -9.69 -12.34 -1.42
N LEU A 141 -9.57 -11.93 -0.17
CA LEU A 141 -8.73 -12.58 0.83
C LEU A 141 -9.55 -13.02 2.05
N SER A 142 -9.15 -14.14 2.65
CA SER A 142 -9.65 -14.59 3.95
C SER A 142 -8.78 -14.10 5.12
N VAL A 143 -7.85 -13.21 4.84
CA VAL A 143 -6.94 -12.61 5.83
C VAL A 143 -7.67 -11.48 6.56
N PRO A 144 -7.59 -11.39 7.90
CA PRO A 144 -8.09 -10.25 8.64
C PRO A 144 -7.50 -8.92 8.15
N VAL A 145 -8.35 -7.91 8.03
CA VAL A 145 -7.94 -6.56 7.62
C VAL A 145 -8.33 -5.56 8.71
N LEU A 146 -7.34 -4.91 9.29
CA LEU A 146 -7.54 -3.76 10.18
C LEU A 146 -7.56 -2.49 9.34
N MET A 147 -8.72 -1.84 9.31
CA MET A 147 -8.90 -0.59 8.60
C MET A 147 -8.81 0.59 9.54
N VAL A 148 -7.88 1.48 9.29
CA VAL A 148 -7.66 2.70 10.06
C VAL A 148 -8.26 3.88 9.30
N ARG A 149 -9.07 4.68 10.00
CA ARG A 149 -9.62 5.90 9.43
C ARG A 149 -8.65 7.05 9.67
N PRO A 150 -8.20 7.76 8.60
CA PRO A 150 -7.37 8.93 8.77
C PRO A 150 -8.08 10.03 9.58
N PRO A 151 -7.36 10.81 10.39
CA PRO A 151 -7.90 11.98 11.06
C PRO A 151 -8.53 12.96 10.05
N GLY A 152 -9.69 13.53 10.38
CA GLY A 152 -10.41 14.45 9.50
C GLY A 152 -11.36 13.76 8.49
N CYS A 153 -11.39 12.43 8.44
CA CYS A 153 -12.35 11.65 7.66
C CYS A 153 -13.49 11.11 8.56
N GLU A 154 -13.98 11.91 9.50
CA GLU A 154 -15.08 11.51 10.37
C GLU A 154 -16.40 11.38 9.59
N PRO A 155 -17.28 10.42 9.97
CA PRO A 155 -18.59 10.34 9.38
C PRO A 155 -19.38 11.61 9.72
N VAL A 156 -19.95 12.24 8.69
CA VAL A 156 -20.97 13.28 8.91
C VAL A 156 -22.16 12.57 9.54
N ALA A 157 -22.50 12.97 10.77
CA ALA A 157 -23.65 12.46 11.50
C ALA A 157 -24.94 12.75 10.78
#